data_b94d0e993446d0a7925d535ae5dfe0b3
#
_entry.id   b94d0e993446d0a7925d535ae5dfe0b3
#
_cell.length_a   1.000
_cell.length_b   1.000
_cell.length_c   1.000
_cell.angle_alpha   90.00
_cell.angle_beta   90.00
_cell.angle_gamma   90.00
#
_symmetry.space_group_name_H-M   'P 1'
#
loop_
_entity.id
_entity.type
_entity.pdbx_description
1 polymer ?
#
loop_
_entity_poly.entity_id
_entity_poly.type
_entity_poly.pdbx_seq_one_letter_code
_entity_poly.pdbx_strand_id
1 'polypeptide(L)'
;MKKVAVIGAGIVGSTAAYYLSKSPDVEVTVFDDGKGQATKAAAGIISPWFSKRRNKAWYRMARLGADFYQELIAELKDAGIQTDFYQQTGVYLLKKDESKLQELYDLAANRREESPLIGELSLLSRQEAWEKFLDLQGFERLLYASGGARVEGALLTETLLKSSKAELVEKKVSLAVEGEQLLVDGRSFDCVVLAVGAWLGEILQPLGYETDVRPQKGQLRDFKLTEKTDDYPVVMPEGELDIIPFLAGKVSVGASHENNQGFDLTVDKTVLNQLQQEAETYLPRLSTAEILGERVGTRAYTSDFSPFFGGVPDLPHVYAASGLGSSGLTTGPLIGRQLAQMVLGEAGLLNPADYPIERYVEKRALKENKCF
;
A
#
# COMPACT_ATOMS: atom_id res chain seq x y z
N MET A 1 -10.35 -8.57 -28.90
CA MET A 1 -9.83 -7.88 -27.72
C MET A 1 -10.36 -8.62 -26.49
N LYS A 2 -9.46 -8.96 -25.58
CA LYS A 2 -9.78 -9.61 -24.30
C LYS A 2 -10.37 -8.58 -23.35
N LYS A 3 -11.57 -8.82 -22.84
CA LYS A 3 -12.25 -7.93 -21.90
C LYS A 3 -11.86 -8.28 -20.47
N VAL A 4 -11.30 -7.34 -19.75
CA VAL A 4 -10.83 -7.52 -18.37
C VAL A 4 -11.54 -6.55 -17.44
N ALA A 5 -12.22 -7.09 -16.41
CA ALA A 5 -12.73 -6.30 -15.31
C ALA A 5 -11.68 -6.22 -14.19
N VAL A 6 -11.42 -5.03 -13.70
CA VAL A 6 -10.65 -4.79 -12.47
C VAL A 6 -11.63 -4.25 -11.42
N ILE A 7 -11.86 -5.01 -10.35
CA ILE A 7 -12.72 -4.57 -9.25
C ILE A 7 -11.83 -4.06 -8.12
N GLY A 8 -11.97 -2.77 -7.82
CA GLY A 8 -11.14 -2.02 -6.88
C GLY A 8 -10.07 -1.17 -7.57
N ALA A 9 -10.09 0.14 -7.31
CA ALA A 9 -9.15 1.15 -7.85
C ALA A 9 -8.13 1.62 -6.80
N GLY A 10 -7.84 0.80 -5.80
CA GLY A 10 -6.71 1.00 -4.90
C GLY A 10 -5.38 0.78 -5.63
N ILE A 11 -4.26 0.80 -4.91
CA ILE A 11 -2.92 0.72 -5.51
C ILE A 11 -2.71 -0.54 -6.38
N VAL A 12 -3.25 -1.68 -5.99
CA VAL A 12 -3.13 -2.92 -6.77
C VAL A 12 -3.93 -2.81 -8.08
N GLY A 13 -5.21 -2.41 -7.99
CA GLY A 13 -6.09 -2.37 -9.16
C GLY A 13 -5.74 -1.25 -10.14
N SER A 14 -5.38 -0.05 -9.65
CA SER A 14 -4.93 1.04 -10.53
C SER A 14 -3.65 0.69 -11.28
N THR A 15 -2.71 0.00 -10.60
CA THR A 15 -1.49 -0.48 -11.27
C THR A 15 -1.78 -1.59 -12.26
N ALA A 16 -2.65 -2.56 -11.90
CA ALA A 16 -3.06 -3.62 -12.82
C ALA A 16 -3.72 -3.04 -14.08
N ALA A 17 -4.65 -2.09 -13.92
CA ALA A 17 -5.32 -1.42 -15.03
C ALA A 17 -4.32 -0.67 -15.93
N TYR A 18 -3.35 0.05 -15.34
CA TYR A 18 -2.31 0.73 -16.09
C TYR A 18 -1.50 -0.23 -16.97
N TYR A 19 -1.02 -1.34 -16.40
CA TYR A 19 -0.22 -2.30 -17.16
C TYR A 19 -1.03 -3.10 -18.17
N LEU A 20 -2.26 -3.51 -17.85
CA LEU A 20 -3.16 -4.18 -18.80
C LEU A 20 -3.49 -3.28 -20.00
N SER A 21 -3.68 -1.99 -19.77
CA SER A 21 -4.02 -1.02 -20.84
C SER A 21 -2.86 -0.74 -21.80
N LYS A 22 -1.63 -1.18 -21.50
CA LYS A 22 -0.50 -1.12 -22.46
C LYS A 22 -0.64 -2.13 -23.60
N SER A 23 -1.38 -3.23 -23.38
CA SER A 23 -1.64 -4.22 -24.42
C SER A 23 -2.75 -3.75 -25.36
N PRO A 24 -2.52 -3.69 -26.66
CA PRO A 24 -3.55 -3.30 -27.64
C PRO A 24 -4.69 -4.32 -27.75
N ASP A 25 -4.48 -5.54 -27.30
CA ASP A 25 -5.45 -6.64 -27.39
C ASP A 25 -6.34 -6.76 -26.15
N VAL A 26 -6.23 -5.84 -25.20
CA VAL A 26 -6.98 -5.82 -23.95
C VAL A 26 -7.84 -4.58 -23.82
N GLU A 27 -9.10 -4.79 -23.45
CA GLU A 27 -10.05 -3.74 -23.05
C GLU A 27 -10.26 -3.84 -21.55
N VAL A 28 -9.98 -2.77 -20.82
CA VAL A 28 -10.04 -2.74 -19.35
C VAL A 28 -11.20 -1.89 -18.87
N THR A 29 -12.03 -2.44 -17.98
CA THR A 29 -13.02 -1.69 -17.21
C THR A 29 -12.68 -1.79 -15.74
N VAL A 30 -12.55 -0.66 -15.06
CA VAL A 30 -12.29 -0.58 -13.61
C VAL A 30 -13.57 -0.19 -12.88
N PHE A 31 -13.95 -0.96 -11.86
CA PHE A 31 -15.10 -0.69 -10.99
C PHE A 31 -14.63 -0.35 -9.59
N ASP A 32 -15.06 0.78 -9.04
CA ASP A 32 -14.76 1.19 -7.65
C ASP A 32 -15.80 2.22 -7.18
N ASP A 33 -16.25 2.13 -5.94
CA ASP A 33 -17.16 3.13 -5.35
C ASP A 33 -16.44 4.23 -4.55
N GLY A 34 -15.11 4.21 -4.54
CA GLY A 34 -14.26 5.22 -3.90
C GLY A 34 -14.19 5.17 -2.38
N LYS A 35 -14.92 4.25 -1.72
CA LYS A 35 -15.07 4.24 -0.26
C LYS A 35 -13.99 3.43 0.44
N GLY A 36 -13.48 3.98 1.54
CA GLY A 36 -12.62 3.26 2.49
C GLY A 36 -11.28 2.78 1.96
N GLN A 37 -10.85 3.25 0.79
CA GLN A 37 -9.61 2.83 0.15
C GLN A 37 -8.40 3.09 1.07
N ALA A 38 -7.73 2.02 1.52
CA ALA A 38 -6.53 2.12 2.34
C ALA A 38 -5.44 2.96 1.66
N THR A 39 -5.30 2.87 0.35
CA THR A 39 -4.30 3.59 -0.45
C THR A 39 -4.40 5.09 -0.29
N LYS A 40 -5.60 5.65 -0.35
CA LYS A 40 -5.84 7.10 -0.25
C LYS A 40 -5.61 7.63 1.17
N ALA A 41 -5.75 6.76 2.17
CA ALA A 41 -5.55 7.09 3.58
C ALA A 41 -4.17 6.65 4.12
N ALA A 42 -3.30 6.08 3.29
CA ALA A 42 -2.03 5.56 3.75
C ALA A 42 -1.00 6.66 4.08
N ALA A 43 -0.07 6.34 4.97
CA ALA A 43 1.08 7.16 5.31
C ALA A 43 2.05 7.32 4.12
N GLY A 44 2.18 6.30 3.30
CA GLY A 44 2.96 6.39 2.06
C GLY A 44 4.46 6.17 2.20
N ILE A 45 4.91 5.55 3.27
CA ILE A 45 6.34 5.35 3.53
C ILE A 45 6.86 4.15 2.74
N ILE A 46 7.97 4.34 2.02
CA ILE A 46 8.69 3.29 1.31
C ILE A 46 10.07 3.13 1.95
N SER A 47 10.16 2.22 2.93
CA SER A 47 11.38 1.95 3.67
C SER A 47 11.35 0.56 4.33
N PRO A 48 11.26 -0.55 3.55
CA PRO A 48 11.00 -1.88 4.10
C PRO A 48 12.22 -2.50 4.80
N TRP A 49 13.41 -1.95 4.60
CA TRP A 49 14.70 -2.58 4.95
C TRP A 49 14.96 -2.69 6.45
N PHE A 50 14.22 -1.96 7.27
CA PHE A 50 14.37 -1.92 8.73
C PHE A 50 13.42 -2.88 9.46
N SER A 51 12.58 -3.60 8.73
CA SER A 51 11.65 -4.56 9.32
C SER A 51 12.39 -5.76 9.92
N LYS A 52 12.07 -6.11 11.18
CA LYS A 52 12.55 -7.32 11.87
C LYS A 52 11.61 -8.52 11.68
N ARG A 53 10.65 -8.46 10.73
CA ARG A 53 9.75 -9.59 10.44
C ARG A 53 10.54 -10.81 9.97
N ARG A 54 10.16 -11.98 10.48
CA ARG A 54 10.83 -13.25 10.15
C ARG A 54 10.35 -13.86 8.83
N ASN A 55 9.23 -13.40 8.29
CA ASN A 55 8.69 -13.88 7.01
C ASN A 55 9.56 -13.39 5.84
N LYS A 56 10.36 -14.30 5.29
CA LYS A 56 11.29 -14.00 4.19
C LYS A 56 10.57 -13.65 2.88
N ALA A 57 9.45 -14.32 2.61
CA ALA A 57 8.64 -14.04 1.41
C ALA A 57 8.07 -12.62 1.48
N TRP A 58 7.51 -12.23 2.64
CA TRP A 58 7.06 -10.86 2.85
C TRP A 58 8.19 -9.84 2.63
N TYR A 59 9.38 -10.08 3.22
CA TYR A 59 10.52 -9.15 3.07
C TYR A 59 10.96 -9.05 1.60
N ARG A 60 11.05 -10.19 0.89
CA ARG A 60 11.38 -10.22 -0.53
C ARG A 60 10.38 -9.39 -1.35
N MET A 61 9.07 -9.57 -1.13
CA MET A 61 8.03 -8.80 -1.80
C MET A 61 8.16 -7.30 -1.49
N ALA A 62 8.36 -6.93 -0.23
CA ALA A 62 8.47 -5.54 0.17
C ALA A 62 9.72 -4.87 -0.39
N ARG A 63 10.87 -5.56 -0.41
CA ARG A 63 12.11 -5.09 -1.02
C ARG A 63 11.93 -4.87 -2.52
N LEU A 64 11.47 -5.89 -3.24
CA LEU A 64 11.23 -5.80 -4.68
C LEU A 64 10.15 -4.78 -5.03
N GLY A 65 9.17 -4.58 -4.16
CA GLY A 65 8.17 -3.52 -4.31
C GLY A 65 8.77 -2.12 -4.19
N ALA A 66 9.72 -1.91 -3.27
CA ALA A 66 10.46 -0.66 -3.18
C ALA A 66 11.36 -0.44 -4.42
N ASP A 67 12.05 -1.47 -4.88
CA ASP A 67 12.88 -1.42 -6.09
C ASP A 67 12.03 -1.10 -7.33
N PHE A 68 10.83 -1.66 -7.41
CA PHE A 68 9.90 -1.46 -8.52
C PHE A 68 9.45 0.00 -8.72
N TYR A 69 9.44 0.82 -7.67
CA TYR A 69 9.16 2.24 -7.82
C TYR A 69 10.13 2.95 -8.75
N GLN A 70 11.41 2.55 -8.77
CA GLN A 70 12.40 3.14 -9.68
C GLN A 70 12.02 2.90 -11.15
N GLU A 71 11.57 1.67 -11.46
CA GLU A 71 11.10 1.29 -12.79
C GLU A 71 9.80 2.03 -13.15
N LEU A 72 8.80 2.00 -12.24
CA LEU A 72 7.51 2.66 -12.47
C LEU A 72 7.65 4.16 -12.69
N ILE A 73 8.47 4.84 -11.87
CA ILE A 73 8.68 6.27 -11.99
C ILE A 73 9.43 6.62 -13.29
N ALA A 74 10.41 5.82 -13.69
CA ALA A 74 11.09 6.01 -14.97
C ALA A 74 10.13 5.85 -16.14
N GLU A 75 9.33 4.78 -16.16
CA GLU A 75 8.31 4.56 -17.21
C GLU A 75 7.30 5.70 -17.33
N LEU A 76 6.84 6.23 -16.21
CA LEU A 76 5.88 7.35 -16.20
C LEU A 76 6.53 8.63 -16.72
N LYS A 77 7.76 8.92 -16.31
CA LYS A 77 8.53 10.08 -16.81
C LYS A 77 8.81 9.99 -18.32
N ASP A 78 9.17 8.81 -18.80
CA ASP A 78 9.42 8.56 -20.24
C ASP A 78 8.13 8.75 -21.06
N ALA A 79 6.97 8.48 -20.44
CA ALA A 79 5.66 8.78 -21.02
C ALA A 79 5.22 10.25 -20.88
N GLY A 80 6.05 11.14 -20.33
CA GLY A 80 5.75 12.55 -20.10
C GLY A 80 4.79 12.82 -18.94
N ILE A 81 4.61 11.86 -18.03
CA ILE A 81 3.70 11.96 -16.89
C ILE A 81 4.46 12.50 -15.68
N GLN A 82 3.87 13.49 -14.99
CA GLN A 82 4.44 14.03 -13.76
C GLN A 82 4.36 13.01 -12.61
N THR A 83 5.42 12.96 -11.79
CA THR A 83 5.59 11.98 -10.72
C THR A 83 5.79 12.61 -9.35
N ASP A 84 5.23 13.82 -9.13
CA ASP A 84 5.36 14.59 -7.88
C ASP A 84 4.76 13.87 -6.66
N PHE A 85 3.98 12.82 -6.88
CA PHE A 85 3.49 11.94 -5.84
C PHE A 85 4.57 11.06 -5.18
N TYR A 86 5.77 10.95 -5.77
CA TYR A 86 6.88 10.16 -5.26
C TYR A 86 8.11 11.01 -5.04
N GLN A 87 8.66 11.02 -3.82
CA GLN A 87 9.93 11.65 -3.49
C GLN A 87 10.80 10.69 -2.66
N GLN A 88 12.05 10.55 -3.10
CA GLN A 88 13.09 9.83 -2.35
C GLN A 88 13.95 10.85 -1.58
N THR A 89 13.49 11.19 -0.37
CA THR A 89 14.13 12.19 0.50
C THR A 89 14.87 11.57 1.68
N GLY A 90 14.86 10.25 1.76
CA GLY A 90 15.44 9.52 2.88
C GLY A 90 14.45 9.31 4.03
N VAL A 91 14.91 8.56 5.01
CA VAL A 91 14.17 8.29 6.24
C VAL A 91 15.05 8.46 7.45
N TYR A 92 14.50 9.05 8.52
CA TYR A 92 15.06 9.15 9.84
C TYR A 92 14.40 8.14 10.77
N LEU A 93 15.17 7.20 11.29
CA LEU A 93 14.71 6.23 12.29
C LEU A 93 15.21 6.66 13.66
N LEU A 94 14.28 6.90 14.57
CA LEU A 94 14.57 7.34 15.93
C LEU A 94 14.40 6.17 16.89
N LYS A 95 15.38 5.98 17.78
CA LYS A 95 15.31 5.02 18.89
C LYS A 95 15.77 5.69 20.16
N LYS A 96 15.13 5.36 21.28
CA LYS A 96 15.53 5.86 22.61
C LYS A 96 16.82 5.22 23.10
N ASP A 97 17.09 3.99 22.64
CA ASP A 97 18.25 3.20 23.01
C ASP A 97 19.23 3.16 21.83
N GLU A 98 20.46 3.63 22.07
CA GLU A 98 21.52 3.67 21.05
C GLU A 98 21.90 2.27 20.55
N SER A 99 21.81 1.25 21.40
CA SER A 99 22.07 -0.14 20.98
C SER A 99 21.06 -0.63 19.95
N LYS A 100 19.78 -0.25 20.10
CA LYS A 100 18.74 -0.58 19.11
C LYS A 100 18.95 0.19 17.80
N LEU A 101 19.48 1.40 17.87
CA LEU A 101 19.81 2.18 16.69
C LEU A 101 20.97 1.53 15.92
N GLN A 102 22.02 1.08 16.63
CA GLN A 102 23.13 0.35 16.05
C GLN A 102 22.68 -0.99 15.43
N GLU A 103 21.78 -1.74 16.11
CA GLU A 103 21.19 -2.97 15.53
C GLU A 103 20.47 -2.72 14.21
N LEU A 104 19.73 -1.59 14.08
CA LEU A 104 19.06 -1.24 12.84
C LEU A 104 20.05 -0.85 11.75
N TYR A 105 21.11 -0.15 12.10
CA TYR A 105 22.20 0.18 11.18
C TYR A 105 22.85 -1.10 10.64
N ASP A 106 23.25 -2.00 11.52
CA ASP A 106 23.89 -3.28 11.14
C ASP A 106 22.96 -4.13 10.27
N LEU A 107 21.69 -4.20 10.64
CA LEU A 107 20.66 -4.89 9.85
C LEU A 107 20.56 -4.34 8.42
N ALA A 108 20.48 -3.02 8.29
CA ALA A 108 20.38 -2.37 6.98
C ALA A 108 21.68 -2.47 6.18
N ALA A 109 22.83 -2.34 6.84
CA ALA A 109 24.13 -2.51 6.21
C ALA A 109 24.32 -3.92 5.61
N ASN A 110 23.92 -4.95 6.35
CA ASN A 110 23.94 -6.34 5.85
C ASN A 110 22.98 -6.55 4.68
N ARG A 111 21.83 -5.87 4.66
CA ARG A 111 20.85 -5.96 3.57
C ARG A 111 21.22 -5.19 2.33
N ARG A 112 22.12 -4.23 2.45
CA ARG A 112 22.48 -3.30 1.35
C ARG A 112 23.09 -3.99 0.14
N GLU A 113 23.76 -5.14 0.33
CA GLU A 113 24.28 -5.94 -0.79
C GLU A 113 23.16 -6.42 -1.72
N GLU A 114 22.04 -6.89 -1.13
CA GLU A 114 20.85 -7.34 -1.90
C GLU A 114 19.87 -6.20 -2.21
N SER A 115 20.02 -5.06 -1.56
CA SER A 115 19.11 -3.90 -1.64
C SER A 115 19.89 -2.59 -1.77
N PRO A 116 20.58 -2.34 -2.91
CA PRO A 116 21.36 -1.11 -3.10
C PRO A 116 20.53 0.18 -2.93
N LEU A 117 19.21 0.08 -3.14
CA LEU A 117 18.27 1.19 -2.95
C LEU A 117 18.23 1.73 -1.51
N ILE A 118 18.70 0.99 -0.51
CA ILE A 118 18.89 1.53 0.86
C ILE A 118 19.73 2.80 0.82
N GLY A 119 20.70 2.87 -0.08
CA GLY A 119 21.56 4.01 -0.29
C GLY A 119 22.58 4.24 0.83
N GLU A 120 22.83 5.49 1.15
CA GLU A 120 23.72 5.88 2.23
C GLU A 120 23.07 5.62 3.59
N LEU A 121 23.86 5.06 4.53
CA LEU A 121 23.46 4.86 5.93
C LEU A 121 24.39 5.69 6.81
N SER A 122 23.83 6.52 7.68
CA SER A 122 24.58 7.38 8.58
C SER A 122 23.89 7.49 9.93
N LEU A 123 24.68 7.40 11.02
CA LEU A 123 24.23 7.73 12.35
C LEU A 123 24.48 9.22 12.59
N LEU A 124 23.43 10.02 12.55
CA LEU A 124 23.50 11.47 12.64
C LEU A 124 23.25 11.95 14.07
N SER A 125 24.02 12.94 14.52
CA SER A 125 23.70 13.76 15.69
C SER A 125 22.48 14.64 15.41
N ARG A 126 21.92 15.23 16.46
CA ARG A 126 20.82 16.21 16.33
C ARG A 126 21.18 17.38 15.41
N GLN A 127 22.39 17.91 15.54
CA GLN A 127 22.83 19.05 14.73
C GLN A 127 22.92 18.70 13.25
N GLU A 128 23.49 17.53 12.91
CA GLU A 128 23.54 17.04 11.52
C GLU A 128 22.16 16.76 10.94
N ALA A 129 21.23 16.20 11.76
CA ALA A 129 19.86 15.95 11.33
C ALA A 129 19.12 17.26 11.02
N TRP A 130 19.38 18.32 11.76
CA TRP A 130 18.78 19.64 11.56
C TRP A 130 19.21 20.34 10.26
N GLU A 131 20.29 19.92 9.63
CA GLU A 131 20.66 20.43 8.29
C GLU A 131 19.58 20.16 7.25
N LYS A 132 18.85 19.03 7.41
CA LYS A 132 17.74 18.65 6.50
C LYS A 132 16.39 18.86 7.12
N PHE A 133 16.23 18.67 8.42
CA PHE A 133 14.94 18.77 9.11
C PHE A 133 15.08 19.58 10.41
N LEU A 134 15.02 20.90 10.24
CA LEU A 134 15.20 21.86 11.35
C LEU A 134 14.17 21.61 12.49
N ASP A 135 14.64 21.79 13.74
CA ASP A 135 13.87 21.69 14.98
C ASP A 135 13.21 20.33 15.28
N LEU A 136 13.61 19.27 14.57
CA LEU A 136 13.21 17.91 14.96
C LEU A 136 13.81 17.57 16.33
N GLN A 137 12.99 17.05 17.23
CA GLN A 137 13.32 16.78 18.65
C GLN A 137 13.12 15.30 19.01
N GLY A 138 13.34 14.96 20.28
CA GLY A 138 13.05 13.64 20.85
C GLY A 138 14.13 12.58 20.58
N PHE A 139 15.35 12.98 20.20
CA PHE A 139 16.48 12.08 19.98
C PHE A 139 17.81 12.77 20.28
N GLU A 140 18.84 12.01 20.59
CA GLU A 140 20.25 12.48 20.63
C GLU A 140 20.97 12.13 19.33
N ARG A 141 20.74 10.91 18.83
CA ARG A 141 21.19 10.43 17.52
C ARG A 141 20.03 9.70 16.80
N LEU A 142 20.11 9.67 15.49
CA LEU A 142 19.17 8.92 14.65
C LEU A 142 19.90 8.18 13.52
N LEU A 143 19.24 7.19 12.93
CA LEU A 143 19.74 6.52 11.75
C LEU A 143 19.08 7.15 10.51
N TYR A 144 19.89 7.63 9.60
CA TYR A 144 19.50 8.11 8.28
C TYR A 144 19.74 7.03 7.22
N ALA A 145 18.79 6.84 6.32
CA ALA A 145 18.97 6.06 5.11
C ALA A 145 18.45 6.86 3.91
N SER A 146 19.33 7.14 2.95
CA SER A 146 19.02 8.02 1.82
C SER A 146 18.01 7.43 0.82
N GLY A 147 17.88 6.10 0.78
CA GLY A 147 16.96 5.41 -0.12
C GLY A 147 15.50 5.43 0.32
N GLY A 148 15.21 5.85 1.55
CA GLY A 148 13.84 6.02 2.01
C GLY A 148 13.04 6.99 1.14
N ALA A 149 11.79 6.66 0.88
CA ALA A 149 10.91 7.47 0.04
C ALA A 149 9.51 7.61 0.64
N ARG A 150 8.75 8.53 0.08
CA ARG A 150 7.34 8.75 0.40
C ARG A 150 6.51 8.81 -0.86
N VAL A 151 5.24 8.41 -0.74
CA VAL A 151 4.28 8.34 -1.85
C VAL A 151 2.93 8.91 -1.41
N GLU A 152 2.39 9.86 -2.14
CA GLU A 152 0.98 10.23 -2.04
C GLU A 152 0.11 9.21 -2.76
N GLY A 153 -0.48 8.28 -2.00
CA GLY A 153 -1.20 7.14 -2.56
C GLY A 153 -2.43 7.55 -3.40
N ALA A 154 -3.15 8.60 -3.00
CA ALA A 154 -4.28 9.12 -3.76
C ALA A 154 -3.84 9.63 -5.13
N LEU A 155 -2.79 10.45 -5.17
CA LEU A 155 -2.28 11.05 -6.40
C LEU A 155 -1.66 10.00 -7.32
N LEU A 156 -0.95 9.00 -6.75
CA LEU A 156 -0.40 7.87 -7.51
C LEU A 156 -1.52 7.08 -8.21
N THR A 157 -2.57 6.67 -7.48
CA THR A 157 -3.67 5.88 -8.06
C THR A 157 -4.44 6.68 -9.13
N GLU A 158 -4.69 7.96 -8.88
CA GLU A 158 -5.32 8.85 -9.85
C GLU A 158 -4.48 8.99 -11.13
N THR A 159 -3.15 9.16 -10.98
CA THR A 159 -2.23 9.26 -12.11
C THR A 159 -2.21 7.98 -12.93
N LEU A 160 -2.14 6.81 -12.29
CA LEU A 160 -2.15 5.52 -13.00
C LEU A 160 -3.46 5.30 -13.75
N LEU A 161 -4.60 5.60 -13.12
CA LEU A 161 -5.92 5.47 -13.77
C LEU A 161 -6.10 6.45 -14.94
N LYS A 162 -5.70 7.70 -14.79
CA LYS A 162 -5.74 8.69 -15.88
C LYS A 162 -4.82 8.31 -17.04
N SER A 163 -3.70 7.69 -16.74
CA SER A 163 -2.72 7.23 -17.74
C SER A 163 -3.09 5.90 -18.38
N SER A 164 -4.00 5.14 -17.76
CA SER A 164 -4.59 3.96 -18.37
C SER A 164 -5.64 4.37 -19.40
N LYS A 165 -5.95 3.49 -20.33
CA LYS A 165 -7.05 3.64 -21.28
C LYS A 165 -8.34 2.95 -20.77
N ALA A 166 -8.39 2.65 -19.48
CA ALA A 166 -9.48 1.90 -18.87
C ALA A 166 -10.76 2.75 -18.77
N GLU A 167 -11.90 2.13 -19.01
CA GLU A 167 -13.20 2.68 -18.62
C GLU A 167 -13.29 2.67 -17.09
N LEU A 168 -13.60 3.82 -16.47
CA LEU A 168 -13.84 3.91 -15.03
C LEU A 168 -15.34 3.94 -14.76
N VAL A 169 -15.82 3.00 -13.93
CA VAL A 169 -17.21 2.91 -13.50
C VAL A 169 -17.26 3.09 -11.98
N GLU A 170 -17.73 4.26 -11.54
CA GLU A 170 -17.85 4.60 -10.12
C GLU A 170 -19.08 3.90 -9.51
N LYS A 171 -18.89 2.64 -9.13
CA LYS A 171 -19.97 1.81 -8.61
C LYS A 171 -19.45 0.62 -7.80
N LYS A 172 -20.12 0.30 -6.70
CA LYS A 172 -19.97 -1.00 -6.03
C LYS A 172 -20.64 -2.08 -6.87
N VAL A 173 -19.90 -3.13 -7.20
CA VAL A 173 -20.37 -4.21 -8.08
C VAL A 173 -20.26 -5.57 -7.41
N SER A 174 -20.98 -6.56 -7.96
CA SER A 174 -20.87 -7.96 -7.62
C SER A 174 -20.26 -8.74 -8.79
N LEU A 175 -19.65 -9.86 -8.46
CA LEU A 175 -19.20 -10.87 -9.43
C LEU A 175 -20.21 -12.03 -9.42
N ALA A 176 -20.69 -12.41 -10.59
CA ALA A 176 -21.50 -13.61 -10.79
C ALA A 176 -20.82 -14.52 -11.83
N VAL A 177 -21.13 -15.83 -11.74
CA VAL A 177 -20.62 -16.85 -12.67
C VAL A 177 -21.81 -17.64 -13.20
N GLU A 178 -21.99 -17.60 -14.52
CA GLU A 178 -23.07 -18.32 -15.21
C GLU A 178 -22.45 -19.27 -16.25
N GLY A 179 -22.36 -20.55 -15.90
CA GLY A 179 -21.58 -21.51 -16.68
C GLY A 179 -20.09 -21.12 -16.68
N GLU A 180 -19.55 -20.83 -17.86
CA GLU A 180 -18.16 -20.35 -18.02
C GLU A 180 -18.05 -18.81 -18.08
N GLN A 181 -19.16 -18.09 -18.02
CA GLN A 181 -19.20 -16.64 -18.15
C GLN A 181 -18.95 -15.95 -16.80
N LEU A 182 -18.04 -15.00 -16.80
CA LEU A 182 -17.81 -14.08 -15.68
C LEU A 182 -18.60 -12.80 -15.92
N LEU A 183 -19.52 -12.50 -15.01
CA LEU A 183 -20.39 -11.33 -15.10
C LEU A 183 -20.07 -10.34 -13.97
N VAL A 184 -19.71 -9.12 -14.33
CA VAL A 184 -19.56 -8.00 -13.39
C VAL A 184 -20.59 -6.94 -13.74
N ASP A 185 -21.48 -6.64 -12.81
CA ASP A 185 -22.63 -5.74 -13.03
C ASP A 185 -23.47 -6.10 -14.28
N GLY A 186 -23.65 -7.41 -14.53
CA GLY A 186 -24.36 -7.93 -15.70
C GLY A 186 -23.61 -7.86 -17.03
N ARG A 187 -22.38 -7.31 -17.06
CA ARG A 187 -21.51 -7.27 -18.23
C ARG A 187 -20.58 -8.49 -18.23
N SER A 188 -20.40 -9.13 -19.38
CA SER A 188 -19.51 -10.30 -19.54
C SER A 188 -18.06 -9.88 -19.75
N PHE A 189 -17.14 -10.58 -19.08
CA PHE A 189 -15.69 -10.40 -19.16
C PHE A 189 -14.97 -11.72 -19.35
N ASP A 190 -13.81 -11.68 -20.04
CA ASP A 190 -12.95 -12.85 -20.23
C ASP A 190 -12.06 -13.12 -19.00
N CYS A 191 -11.73 -12.08 -18.26
CA CYS A 191 -10.96 -12.17 -17.00
C CYS A 191 -11.44 -11.13 -15.98
N VAL A 192 -11.26 -11.46 -14.69
CA VAL A 192 -11.55 -10.55 -13.58
C VAL A 192 -10.33 -10.48 -12.64
N VAL A 193 -9.94 -9.25 -12.27
CA VAL A 193 -8.94 -8.97 -11.25
C VAL A 193 -9.63 -8.38 -10.02
N LEU A 194 -9.58 -9.10 -8.90
CA LEU A 194 -10.12 -8.67 -7.61
C LEU A 194 -9.04 -7.96 -6.79
N ALA A 195 -9.05 -6.63 -6.80
CA ALA A 195 -8.13 -5.77 -6.07
C ALA A 195 -8.85 -4.96 -4.97
N VAL A 196 -9.82 -5.59 -4.33
CA VAL A 196 -10.82 -4.97 -3.44
C VAL A 196 -10.36 -4.88 -1.97
N GLY A 197 -9.10 -5.14 -1.69
CA GLY A 197 -8.54 -5.05 -0.34
C GLY A 197 -9.32 -5.86 0.68
N ALA A 198 -9.82 -5.22 1.75
CA ALA A 198 -10.54 -5.88 2.83
C ALA A 198 -11.92 -6.41 2.43
N TRP A 199 -12.48 -5.96 1.31
CA TRP A 199 -13.80 -6.39 0.82
C TRP A 199 -13.79 -7.69 0.00
N LEU A 200 -12.66 -8.41 -0.06
CA LEU A 200 -12.54 -9.64 -0.85
C LEU A 200 -13.59 -10.68 -0.45
N GLY A 201 -13.86 -10.79 0.85
CA GLY A 201 -14.92 -11.69 1.37
C GLY A 201 -16.31 -11.34 0.86
N GLU A 202 -16.64 -10.06 0.75
CA GLU A 202 -17.96 -9.63 0.23
C GLU A 202 -18.19 -10.03 -1.23
N ILE A 203 -17.12 -10.02 -2.05
CA ILE A 203 -17.21 -10.40 -3.46
C ILE A 203 -17.25 -11.91 -3.66
N LEU A 204 -16.49 -12.67 -2.86
CA LEU A 204 -16.32 -14.10 -3.06
C LEU A 204 -17.33 -14.95 -2.27
N GLN A 205 -17.88 -14.46 -1.16
CA GLN A 205 -18.87 -15.19 -0.36
C GLN A 205 -20.11 -15.60 -1.13
N PRO A 206 -20.73 -14.76 -2.00
CA PRO A 206 -21.87 -15.17 -2.82
C PRO A 206 -21.58 -16.32 -3.80
N LEU A 207 -20.30 -16.49 -4.15
CA LEU A 207 -19.81 -17.58 -5.02
C LEU A 207 -19.44 -18.85 -4.23
N GLY A 208 -19.69 -18.86 -2.92
CA GLY A 208 -19.45 -20.01 -2.05
C GLY A 208 -18.02 -20.10 -1.49
N TYR A 209 -17.28 -19.00 -1.44
CA TYR A 209 -15.93 -18.99 -0.85
C TYR A 209 -15.95 -18.43 0.58
N GLU A 210 -15.02 -18.92 1.37
CA GLU A 210 -14.55 -18.30 2.62
C GLU A 210 -13.22 -17.62 2.39
N THR A 211 -12.98 -16.50 3.09
CA THR A 211 -11.73 -15.77 2.98
C THR A 211 -11.17 -15.44 4.36
N ASP A 212 -9.86 -15.62 4.53
CA ASP A 212 -9.13 -15.14 5.72
C ASP A 212 -8.60 -13.72 5.45
N VAL A 213 -9.52 -12.77 5.29
CA VAL A 213 -9.21 -11.35 5.16
C VAL A 213 -10.09 -10.57 6.11
N ARG A 214 -9.46 -9.74 6.95
CA ARG A 214 -10.14 -8.91 7.94
C ARG A 214 -9.79 -7.44 7.78
N PRO A 215 -10.76 -6.54 8.02
CA PRO A 215 -10.53 -5.11 8.00
C PRO A 215 -9.79 -4.63 9.27
N GLN A 216 -8.92 -3.62 9.10
CA GLN A 216 -8.37 -2.84 10.19
C GLN A 216 -8.45 -1.37 9.81
N LYS A 217 -9.12 -0.58 10.63
CA LYS A 217 -9.21 0.87 10.47
C LYS A 217 -7.88 1.54 10.75
N GLY A 218 -7.55 2.54 9.96
CA GLY A 218 -6.40 3.41 10.19
C GLY A 218 -6.73 4.85 9.86
N GLN A 219 -6.26 5.76 10.70
CA GLN A 219 -6.49 7.19 10.57
C GLN A 219 -5.19 7.95 10.63
N LEU A 220 -5.14 9.09 9.95
CA LEU A 220 -4.07 10.05 10.04
C LEU A 220 -4.59 11.47 9.80
N ARG A 221 -3.80 12.46 10.23
CA ARG A 221 -4.12 13.90 10.10
C ARG A 221 -3.06 14.58 9.27
N ASP A 222 -3.50 15.45 8.37
CA ASP A 222 -2.64 16.26 7.52
C ASP A 222 -2.57 17.69 8.06
N PHE A 223 -1.35 18.24 8.09
CA PHE A 223 -1.05 19.59 8.57
C PHE A 223 -0.39 20.42 7.48
N LYS A 224 -0.47 21.74 7.62
CA LYS A 224 0.25 22.72 6.80
C LYS A 224 1.28 23.43 7.66
N LEU A 225 2.55 23.26 7.33
CA LEU A 225 3.64 24.09 7.85
C LEU A 225 3.87 25.31 6.94
N THR A 226 4.46 26.35 7.48
CA THR A 226 4.76 27.59 6.75
C THR A 226 5.96 27.43 5.83
N GLU A 227 6.92 26.61 6.23
CA GLU A 227 8.11 26.29 5.46
C GLU A 227 7.86 25.21 4.41
N LYS A 228 8.76 25.14 3.43
CA LYS A 228 8.81 24.05 2.47
C LYS A 228 9.36 22.79 3.13
N THR A 229 8.71 21.67 2.89
CA THR A 229 9.06 20.35 3.42
C THR A 229 9.50 19.37 2.33
N ASP A 230 9.79 19.91 1.15
CA ASP A 230 10.00 19.15 -0.07
C ASP A 230 11.15 18.15 0.05
N ASP A 231 12.24 18.55 0.75
CA ASP A 231 13.43 17.74 0.94
C ASP A 231 13.52 17.07 2.33
N TYR A 232 12.50 17.23 3.18
CA TYR A 232 12.51 16.66 4.51
C TYR A 232 12.40 15.14 4.46
N PRO A 233 13.28 14.39 5.18
CA PRO A 233 13.12 12.94 5.32
C PRO A 233 11.84 12.56 6.06
N VAL A 234 11.33 11.38 5.78
CA VAL A 234 10.29 10.77 6.61
C VAL A 234 10.86 10.48 8.00
N VAL A 235 10.11 10.76 9.05
CA VAL A 235 10.53 10.49 10.44
C VAL A 235 9.74 9.32 10.99
N MET A 236 10.45 8.29 11.43
CA MET A 236 9.90 7.06 12.01
C MET A 236 10.39 6.92 13.47
N PRO A 237 9.68 7.45 14.45
CA PRO A 237 9.97 7.27 15.86
C PRO A 237 9.84 5.80 16.30
N GLU A 238 10.14 5.52 17.56
CA GLU A 238 9.85 4.22 18.15
C GLU A 238 8.35 4.13 18.43
N GLY A 239 7.68 3.11 17.92
CA GLY A 239 6.23 2.92 18.05
C GLY A 239 5.53 2.82 16.70
N GLU A 240 4.30 3.30 16.66
CA GLU A 240 3.43 3.23 15.47
C GLU A 240 3.26 4.59 14.77
N LEU A 241 3.73 5.65 15.43
CA LEU A 241 3.69 7.01 14.89
C LEU A 241 4.74 7.20 13.81
N ASP A 242 4.35 7.83 12.71
CA ASP A 242 5.22 8.37 11.70
C ASP A 242 4.89 9.83 11.41
N ILE A 243 5.88 10.64 11.04
CA ILE A 243 5.74 12.00 10.57
C ILE A 243 6.24 12.04 9.13
N ILE A 244 5.32 12.30 8.21
CA ILE A 244 5.58 12.18 6.77
C ILE A 244 5.44 13.56 6.13
N PRO A 245 6.56 14.28 5.93
CA PRO A 245 6.55 15.50 5.15
C PRO A 245 6.26 15.21 3.68
N PHE A 246 5.47 16.04 3.02
CA PHE A 246 5.20 16.04 1.59
C PHE A 246 5.58 17.39 0.98
N LEU A 247 5.23 17.62 -0.27
CA LEU A 247 5.53 18.87 -0.96
C LEU A 247 4.77 20.05 -0.35
N ALA A 248 5.34 21.24 -0.54
CA ALA A 248 4.68 22.52 -0.23
C ALA A 248 4.22 22.66 1.22
N GLY A 249 4.97 22.14 2.20
CA GLY A 249 4.67 22.28 3.62
C GLY A 249 3.58 21.35 4.15
N LYS A 250 3.07 20.41 3.37
CA LYS A 250 2.16 19.38 3.89
C LYS A 250 2.91 18.36 4.72
N VAL A 251 2.40 18.04 5.91
CA VAL A 251 2.92 17.00 6.79
C VAL A 251 1.78 16.12 7.25
N SER A 252 1.91 14.82 7.05
CA SER A 252 0.96 13.83 7.58
C SER A 252 1.49 13.22 8.87
N VAL A 253 0.60 13.01 9.83
CA VAL A 253 0.89 12.38 11.12
C VAL A 253 -0.02 11.17 11.29
N GLY A 254 0.54 10.01 11.54
CA GLY A 254 -0.19 8.76 11.70
C GLY A 254 0.71 7.54 11.47
N ALA A 255 0.15 6.36 11.43
CA ALA A 255 -1.28 6.14 11.37
C ALA A 255 -1.75 5.24 12.52
N SER A 256 -2.99 5.40 12.95
CA SER A 256 -3.58 4.50 13.95
C SER A 256 -3.72 3.07 13.44
N HIS A 257 -3.81 2.12 14.38
CA HIS A 257 -4.07 0.70 14.14
C HIS A 257 -5.26 0.26 15.00
N GLU A 258 -6.46 0.38 14.43
CA GLU A 258 -7.71 0.15 15.15
C GLU A 258 -8.34 -1.17 14.74
N ASN A 259 -8.16 -2.18 15.59
CA ASN A 259 -8.76 -3.50 15.39
C ASN A 259 -10.25 -3.48 15.79
N ASN A 260 -11.01 -4.43 15.25
CA ASN A 260 -12.43 -4.66 15.60
C ASN A 260 -13.39 -3.52 15.27
N GLN A 261 -13.00 -2.58 14.41
CA GLN A 261 -13.86 -1.50 13.91
C GLN A 261 -14.63 -1.88 12.62
N GLY A 262 -14.41 -3.09 12.10
CA GLY A 262 -15.02 -3.51 10.84
C GLY A 262 -14.68 -2.54 9.71
N PHE A 263 -15.69 -2.10 9.00
CA PHE A 263 -15.60 -1.14 7.89
C PHE A 263 -16.03 0.27 8.30
N ASP A 264 -15.97 0.60 9.61
CA ASP A 264 -16.29 1.96 10.09
C ASP A 264 -15.26 2.97 9.57
N LEU A 265 -15.75 3.99 8.87
CA LEU A 265 -14.95 5.10 8.32
C LEU A 265 -15.17 6.42 9.09
N THR A 266 -15.84 6.37 10.24
CA THR A 266 -16.05 7.54 11.07
C THR A 266 -14.70 8.02 11.65
N VAL A 267 -14.43 9.31 11.55
CA VAL A 267 -13.23 9.91 12.15
C VAL A 267 -13.33 9.88 13.67
N ASP A 268 -12.34 9.29 14.34
CA ASP A 268 -12.17 9.38 15.78
C ASP A 268 -11.15 10.48 16.14
N LYS A 269 -11.67 11.63 16.52
CA LYS A 269 -10.83 12.78 16.89
C LYS A 269 -9.99 12.53 18.14
N THR A 270 -10.40 11.64 19.04
CA THR A 270 -9.63 11.29 20.23
C THR A 270 -8.33 10.59 19.85
N VAL A 271 -8.42 9.61 18.94
CA VAL A 271 -7.26 8.91 18.41
C VAL A 271 -6.32 9.85 17.66
N LEU A 272 -6.87 10.71 16.81
CA LEU A 272 -6.08 11.67 16.04
C LEU A 272 -5.41 12.74 16.94
N ASN A 273 -6.07 13.17 18.01
CA ASN A 273 -5.48 14.10 18.96
C ASN A 273 -4.33 13.46 19.76
N GLN A 274 -4.44 12.17 20.10
CA GLN A 274 -3.35 11.43 20.74
C GLN A 274 -2.13 11.33 19.83
N LEU A 275 -2.33 10.96 18.55
CA LEU A 275 -1.27 10.92 17.54
C LEU A 275 -0.61 12.29 17.35
N GLN A 276 -1.40 13.36 17.31
CA GLN A 276 -0.88 14.71 17.21
C GLN A 276 -0.04 15.09 18.44
N GLN A 277 -0.53 14.87 19.66
CA GLN A 277 0.20 15.15 20.89
C GLN A 277 1.53 14.40 20.96
N GLU A 278 1.55 13.13 20.51
CA GLU A 278 2.78 12.38 20.42
C GLU A 278 3.73 12.98 19.37
N ALA A 279 3.23 13.32 18.18
CA ALA A 279 4.02 13.95 17.13
C ALA A 279 4.59 15.32 17.52
N GLU A 280 3.88 16.10 18.32
CA GLU A 280 4.34 17.39 18.85
C GLU A 280 5.59 17.26 19.75
N THR A 281 5.82 16.09 20.35
CA THR A 281 7.06 15.82 21.10
C THR A 281 8.29 15.71 20.20
N TYR A 282 8.10 15.40 18.94
CA TYR A 282 9.15 15.33 17.91
C TYR A 282 9.19 16.58 17.02
N LEU A 283 8.03 17.15 16.73
CA LEU A 283 7.89 18.34 15.88
C LEU A 283 6.93 19.36 16.55
N PRO A 284 7.40 20.17 17.51
CA PRO A 284 6.57 21.07 18.32
C PRO A 284 5.70 22.04 17.51
N ARG A 285 6.16 22.46 16.34
CA ARG A 285 5.41 23.38 15.47
C ARG A 285 4.09 22.81 14.93
N LEU A 286 3.84 21.51 15.06
CA LEU A 286 2.54 20.90 14.74
C LEU A 286 1.43 21.44 15.65
N SER A 287 1.74 21.88 16.89
CA SER A 287 0.77 22.44 17.85
C SER A 287 0.06 23.71 17.35
N THR A 288 0.69 24.45 16.44
CA THR A 288 0.16 25.69 15.85
C THR A 288 -0.08 25.60 14.36
N ALA A 289 0.19 24.42 13.76
CA ALA A 289 -0.02 24.20 12.33
C ALA A 289 -1.50 24.14 11.98
N GLU A 290 -1.84 24.64 10.81
CA GLU A 290 -3.17 24.48 10.23
C GLU A 290 -3.44 23.00 9.94
N ILE A 291 -4.62 22.49 10.36
CA ILE A 291 -5.08 21.14 9.99
C ILE A 291 -5.72 21.22 8.61
N LEU A 292 -5.11 20.53 7.63
CA LEU A 292 -5.60 20.44 6.26
C LEU A 292 -6.75 19.44 6.12
N GLY A 293 -6.75 18.38 6.92
CA GLY A 293 -7.78 17.35 6.87
C GLY A 293 -7.42 16.08 7.64
N GLU A 294 -8.35 15.16 7.62
CA GLU A 294 -8.26 13.85 8.28
C GLU A 294 -8.58 12.76 7.27
N ARG A 295 -7.82 11.68 7.30
CA ARG A 295 -7.98 10.56 6.38
C ARG A 295 -8.24 9.27 7.14
N VAL A 296 -9.23 8.50 6.69
CA VAL A 296 -9.59 7.19 7.25
C VAL A 296 -9.62 6.17 6.13
N GLY A 297 -9.06 5.00 6.38
CA GLY A 297 -9.10 3.90 5.43
C GLY A 297 -9.06 2.54 6.11
N THR A 298 -9.38 1.51 5.33
CA THR A 298 -9.49 0.14 5.81
C THR A 298 -8.38 -0.71 5.23
N ARG A 299 -7.40 -1.10 6.07
CA ARG A 299 -6.35 -2.06 5.69
C ARG A 299 -6.93 -3.46 5.62
N ALA A 300 -6.37 -4.28 4.77
CA ALA A 300 -6.68 -5.70 4.65
C ALA A 300 -5.58 -6.53 5.31
N TYR A 301 -5.92 -7.34 6.31
CA TYR A 301 -5.00 -8.25 6.98
C TYR A 301 -5.50 -9.70 6.92
N THR A 302 -4.59 -10.64 6.76
CA THR A 302 -4.79 -12.07 7.01
C THR A 302 -4.51 -12.41 8.46
N SER A 303 -4.90 -13.58 8.92
CA SER A 303 -4.67 -14.03 10.30
C SER A 303 -3.19 -14.07 10.69
N ASP A 304 -2.30 -14.36 9.73
CA ASP A 304 -0.84 -14.43 9.90
C ASP A 304 -0.09 -13.21 9.37
N PHE A 305 -0.82 -12.15 8.97
CA PHE A 305 -0.26 -10.91 8.41
C PHE A 305 0.55 -11.08 7.12
N SER A 306 0.28 -12.14 6.36
CA SER A 306 0.95 -12.40 5.08
C SER A 306 0.09 -11.93 3.91
N PRO A 307 0.65 -11.18 2.95
CA PRO A 307 -0.03 -10.86 1.70
C PRO A 307 -0.08 -12.10 0.80
N PHE A 308 -1.09 -12.15 -0.05
CA PHE A 308 -1.23 -13.17 -1.06
C PHE A 308 -1.71 -12.60 -2.40
N PHE A 309 -1.42 -13.32 -3.48
CA PHE A 309 -1.96 -13.05 -4.81
C PHE A 309 -1.94 -14.32 -5.67
N GLY A 310 -2.83 -14.41 -6.64
CA GLY A 310 -2.89 -15.55 -7.55
C GLY A 310 -4.23 -15.73 -8.21
N GLY A 311 -4.39 -16.83 -8.94
CA GLY A 311 -5.69 -17.29 -9.44
C GLY A 311 -6.55 -17.78 -8.29
N VAL A 312 -7.83 -17.38 -8.28
CA VAL A 312 -8.78 -17.87 -7.27
C VAL A 312 -9.00 -19.36 -7.48
N PRO A 313 -8.85 -20.21 -6.44
CA PRO A 313 -9.06 -21.67 -6.56
C PRO A 313 -10.42 -22.01 -7.18
N ASP A 314 -10.46 -22.97 -8.09
CA ASP A 314 -11.67 -23.45 -8.77
C ASP A 314 -12.51 -22.34 -9.47
N LEU A 315 -11.91 -21.20 -9.77
CA LEU A 315 -12.55 -20.10 -10.47
C LEU A 315 -11.64 -19.59 -11.60
N PRO A 316 -11.65 -20.23 -12.77
CA PRO A 316 -10.80 -19.91 -13.90
C PRO A 316 -10.91 -18.44 -14.31
N HIS A 317 -9.79 -17.85 -14.72
CA HIS A 317 -9.71 -16.45 -15.20
C HIS A 317 -10.07 -15.37 -14.17
N VAL A 318 -10.19 -15.74 -12.89
CA VAL A 318 -10.33 -14.79 -11.79
C VAL A 318 -9.05 -14.78 -10.97
N TYR A 319 -8.45 -13.60 -10.82
CA TYR A 319 -7.22 -13.37 -10.09
C TYR A 319 -7.49 -12.42 -8.92
N ALA A 320 -6.84 -12.64 -7.80
CA ALA A 320 -7.03 -11.79 -6.62
C ALA A 320 -5.72 -11.49 -5.90
N ALA A 321 -5.71 -10.38 -5.18
CA ALA A 321 -4.69 -10.06 -4.20
C ALA A 321 -5.30 -9.36 -2.99
N SER A 322 -4.82 -9.73 -1.79
CA SER A 322 -5.20 -9.07 -0.55
C SER A 322 -4.16 -9.32 0.56
N GLY A 323 -4.49 -8.90 1.80
CA GLY A 323 -3.62 -9.12 2.96
C GLY A 323 -2.40 -8.20 3.04
N LEU A 324 -2.33 -7.12 2.25
CA LEU A 324 -1.14 -6.25 2.16
C LEU A 324 -0.88 -5.44 3.44
N GLY A 325 -1.90 -5.26 4.29
CA GLY A 325 -1.80 -4.55 5.57
C GLY A 325 -1.21 -3.15 5.45
N SER A 326 -0.25 -2.83 6.32
CA SER A 326 0.46 -1.54 6.32
C SER A 326 1.49 -1.40 5.20
N SER A 327 1.85 -2.48 4.51
CA SER A 327 2.85 -2.45 3.42
C SER A 327 2.24 -2.25 2.02
N GLY A 328 0.94 -1.94 1.95
CA GLY A 328 0.19 -1.88 0.69
C GLY A 328 0.79 -0.95 -0.35
N LEU A 329 1.20 0.27 0.02
CA LEU A 329 1.86 1.18 -0.93
C LEU A 329 3.25 0.69 -1.35
N THR A 330 4.00 0.02 -0.48
CA THR A 330 5.31 -0.55 -0.86
C THR A 330 5.18 -1.72 -1.82
N THR A 331 4.22 -2.63 -1.59
CA THR A 331 4.10 -3.90 -2.32
C THR A 331 3.09 -3.88 -3.45
N GLY A 332 2.07 -3.03 -3.33
CA GLY A 332 0.90 -3.01 -4.21
C GLY A 332 1.18 -2.73 -5.68
N PRO A 333 2.06 -1.78 -6.04
CA PRO A 333 2.41 -1.57 -7.44
C PRO A 333 3.01 -2.81 -8.10
N LEU A 334 3.94 -3.49 -7.42
CA LEU A 334 4.54 -4.73 -7.93
C LEU A 334 3.49 -5.84 -8.08
N ILE A 335 2.60 -5.99 -7.08
CA ILE A 335 1.51 -6.98 -7.14
C ILE A 335 0.52 -6.66 -8.26
N GLY A 336 0.17 -5.39 -8.45
CA GLY A 336 -0.72 -4.98 -9.54
C GLY A 336 -0.14 -5.31 -10.92
N ARG A 337 1.16 -5.05 -11.13
CA ARG A 337 1.87 -5.49 -12.34
C ARG A 337 1.87 -7.01 -12.47
N GLN A 338 2.14 -7.73 -11.38
CA GLN A 338 2.17 -9.20 -11.37
C GLN A 338 0.80 -9.79 -11.77
N LEU A 339 -0.31 -9.24 -11.28
CA LEU A 339 -1.65 -9.67 -11.68
C LEU A 339 -1.93 -9.37 -13.16
N ALA A 340 -1.49 -8.21 -13.66
CA ALA A 340 -1.60 -7.90 -15.09
C ALA A 340 -0.83 -8.91 -15.95
N GLN A 341 0.39 -9.27 -15.57
CA GLN A 341 1.20 -10.29 -16.24
C GLN A 341 0.52 -11.67 -16.23
N MET A 342 -0.09 -12.07 -15.10
CA MET A 342 -0.86 -13.32 -15.03
C MET A 342 -2.05 -13.33 -15.99
N VAL A 343 -2.79 -12.22 -16.12
CA VAL A 343 -3.89 -12.06 -17.08
C VAL A 343 -3.39 -12.16 -18.53
N LEU A 344 -2.20 -11.62 -18.81
CA LEU A 344 -1.57 -11.65 -20.13
C LEU A 344 -0.86 -12.97 -20.45
N GLY A 345 -0.66 -13.85 -19.46
CA GLY A 345 0.10 -15.09 -19.61
C GLY A 345 1.62 -14.85 -19.65
N GLU A 346 2.08 -13.75 -19.08
CA GLU A 346 3.50 -13.37 -19.01
C GLU A 346 4.14 -13.85 -17.71
N ALA A 347 5.46 -14.04 -17.74
CA ALA A 347 6.22 -14.34 -16.53
C ALA A 347 6.34 -13.11 -15.63
N GLY A 348 6.14 -13.29 -14.33
CA GLY A 348 6.29 -12.25 -13.35
C GLY A 348 7.58 -12.37 -12.53
N LEU A 349 7.88 -11.33 -11.75
CA LEU A 349 9.06 -11.27 -10.90
C LEU A 349 8.91 -12.11 -9.61
N LEU A 350 7.69 -12.19 -9.09
CA LEU A 350 7.36 -12.97 -7.90
C LEU A 350 6.81 -14.34 -8.30
N ASN A 351 7.23 -15.39 -7.56
CA ASN A 351 6.62 -16.71 -7.71
C ASN A 351 5.33 -16.77 -6.88
N PRO A 352 4.14 -16.98 -7.48
CA PRO A 352 2.88 -17.06 -6.74
C PRO A 352 2.87 -18.14 -5.65
N ALA A 353 3.63 -19.23 -5.83
CA ALA A 353 3.74 -20.30 -4.84
C ALA A 353 4.36 -19.85 -3.49
N ASP A 354 5.10 -18.74 -3.47
CA ASP A 354 5.63 -18.14 -2.23
C ASP A 354 4.55 -17.31 -1.49
N TYR A 355 3.40 -17.03 -2.15
CA TYR A 355 2.29 -16.21 -1.65
C TYR A 355 0.93 -16.89 -1.91
N PRO A 356 0.76 -18.13 -1.46
CA PRO A 356 -0.32 -19.02 -1.89
C PRO A 356 -1.70 -18.51 -1.50
N ILE A 357 -2.52 -18.15 -2.50
CA ILE A 357 -3.89 -17.65 -2.31
C ILE A 357 -4.81 -18.70 -1.69
N GLU A 358 -4.59 -19.98 -1.98
CA GLU A 358 -5.37 -21.12 -1.47
C GLU A 358 -5.32 -21.28 0.06
N ARG A 359 -4.39 -20.63 0.74
CA ARG A 359 -4.35 -20.57 2.22
C ARG A 359 -5.36 -19.61 2.81
N TYR A 360 -5.85 -18.66 2.01
CA TYR A 360 -6.67 -17.55 2.48
C TYR A 360 -8.01 -17.45 1.74
N VAL A 361 -8.19 -18.22 0.68
CA VAL A 361 -9.41 -18.27 -0.13
C VAL A 361 -9.72 -19.72 -0.42
N GLU A 362 -10.78 -20.23 0.20
CA GLU A 362 -11.20 -21.62 0.11
C GLU A 362 -12.67 -21.70 -0.36
N LYS A 363 -12.95 -22.59 -1.31
CA LYS A 363 -14.33 -22.89 -1.72
C LYS A 363 -15.00 -23.76 -0.67
N ARG A 364 -16.15 -23.33 -0.15
CA ARG A 364 -16.95 -24.15 0.76
C ARG A 364 -17.39 -25.43 0.05
N ALA A 365 -17.14 -26.58 0.66
CA ALA A 365 -17.79 -27.81 0.23
C ALA A 365 -19.31 -27.62 0.35
N LEU A 366 -20.05 -27.81 -0.74
CA LEU A 366 -21.50 -27.87 -0.69
C LEU A 366 -21.87 -28.95 0.34
N LYS A 367 -22.46 -28.56 1.48
CA LYS A 367 -23.09 -29.52 2.36
C LYS A 367 -24.19 -30.17 1.53
N GLU A 368 -23.99 -31.43 1.12
CA GLU A 368 -25.09 -32.25 0.61
C GLU A 368 -26.20 -32.23 1.66
N ASN A 369 -27.25 -31.47 1.37
CA ASN A 369 -28.49 -31.61 2.12
C ASN A 369 -28.99 -33.05 1.90
N LYS A 370 -28.55 -33.96 2.75
CA LYS A 370 -29.22 -35.22 2.89
C LYS A 370 -30.63 -34.90 3.42
N CYS A 371 -31.58 -34.77 2.49
CA CYS A 371 -33.01 -34.86 2.80
C CYS A 371 -33.24 -36.26 3.43
N PHE A 372 -33.50 -36.26 4.73
CA PHE A 372 -34.08 -37.40 5.41
C PHE A 372 -35.61 -37.35 5.27
#